data_010502ccef7cea5d60afb53aecfc6bd3
#
_entry.id   010502ccef7cea5d60afb53aecfc6bd3
#
_cell.length_a   1.000
_cell.length_b   1.000
_cell.length_c   1.000
_cell.angle_alpha   90.00
_cell.angle_beta   90.00
_cell.angle_gamma   90.00
#
_symmetry.space_group_name_H-M   'P 1'
#
loop_
_entity.id
_entity.type
_entity.pdbx_description
1 polymer ?
#
loop_
_entity_poly.entity_id
_entity_poly.type
_entity_poly.pdbx_seq_one_letter_code
_entity_poly.pdbx_strand_id
1 'polypeptide(L)'
;MSAVSQTAVGQGSRIVFNVYMVIFFAYMFLPLILMVAAGFNDFSTPSVTVWRGFTLKWFAVLAEDSRMWSGLVNSLIIAVAVIAVSLPLGLAGAFLITRLESRYKGLLYGVMVSPLLTPGIILGISTLIFWRETGVSGGLFTASVAQATYISSYAMLMFMARLERQDITLEEAAMDLGASQIQVFRRITVPFLKPTILTAAVIAFLQSFENYNTTIFSIGASHTLVTEIGSRMRFGLTPAVNVIGIIFVAVTILCATTYVIFREREKARAAAVRG
;
A
#
# COMPACT_ATOMS: atom_id res chain seq x y z
N MET A 1 10.27 -19.50 42.73
CA MET A 1 9.40 -19.21 41.58
C MET A 1 8.30 -18.29 42.11
N SER A 2 8.49 -17.00 42.01
CA SER A 2 7.57 -15.97 42.48
C SER A 2 6.48 -15.75 41.46
N ALA A 3 5.23 -15.99 41.87
CA ALA A 3 4.04 -15.64 41.10
C ALA A 3 4.03 -14.12 40.88
N VAL A 4 4.16 -13.69 39.64
CA VAL A 4 3.91 -12.30 39.24
C VAL A 4 2.44 -12.05 39.53
N SER A 5 2.18 -11.24 40.58
CA SER A 5 0.84 -10.79 40.93
C SER A 5 0.26 -10.03 39.73
N GLN A 6 -0.79 -10.57 39.16
CA GLN A 6 -1.64 -9.82 38.25
C GLN A 6 -2.22 -8.65 39.06
N THR A 7 -1.59 -7.49 38.91
CA THR A 7 -2.10 -6.25 39.48
C THR A 7 -3.51 -6.03 38.95
N ALA A 8 -4.49 -6.14 39.79
CA ALA A 8 -5.87 -5.82 39.48
C ALA A 8 -5.90 -4.37 38.97
N VAL A 9 -6.09 -4.19 37.69
CA VAL A 9 -6.30 -2.88 37.08
C VAL A 9 -7.53 -2.30 37.77
N GLY A 10 -7.35 -1.28 38.59
CA GLY A 10 -8.42 -0.67 39.37
C GLY A 10 -9.55 -0.18 38.48
N GLN A 11 -10.78 -0.16 39.00
CA GLN A 11 -11.98 0.22 38.23
C GLN A 11 -11.83 1.60 37.56
N GLY A 12 -11.12 2.55 38.21
CA GLY A 12 -10.78 3.86 37.65
C GLY A 12 -9.88 3.79 36.42
N SER A 13 -8.87 2.90 36.41
CA SER A 13 -7.98 2.70 35.28
C SER A 13 -8.74 2.12 34.06
N ARG A 14 -9.71 1.24 34.28
CA ARG A 14 -10.57 0.71 33.20
C ARG A 14 -11.46 1.79 32.61
N ILE A 15 -12.01 2.68 33.44
CA ILE A 15 -12.83 3.80 32.94
C ILE A 15 -11.99 4.74 32.11
N VAL A 16 -10.81 5.14 32.60
CA VAL A 16 -9.87 6.00 31.85
C VAL A 16 -9.49 5.36 30.51
N PHE A 17 -9.16 4.06 30.52
CA PHE A 17 -8.83 3.33 29.30
C PHE A 17 -10.01 3.30 28.31
N ASN A 18 -11.22 3.01 28.77
CA ASN A 18 -12.40 2.98 27.91
C ASN A 18 -12.71 4.36 27.32
N VAL A 19 -12.63 5.42 28.12
CA VAL A 19 -12.83 6.80 27.65
C VAL A 19 -11.77 7.16 26.60
N TYR A 20 -10.50 6.83 26.87
CA TYR A 20 -9.42 7.02 25.88
C TYR A 20 -9.71 6.29 24.57
N MET A 21 -10.11 5.01 24.63
CA MET A 21 -10.42 4.22 23.45
C MET A 21 -11.60 4.80 22.66
N VAL A 22 -12.65 5.26 23.33
CA VAL A 22 -13.79 5.91 22.68
C VAL A 22 -13.37 7.19 21.97
N ILE A 23 -12.60 8.05 22.64
CA ILE A 23 -12.07 9.29 22.04
C ILE A 23 -11.16 8.97 20.86
N PHE A 24 -10.27 8.01 21.00
CA PHE A 24 -9.35 7.57 19.95
C PHE A 24 -10.11 7.08 18.71
N PHE A 25 -11.06 6.17 18.87
CA PHE A 25 -11.85 5.67 17.75
C PHE A 25 -12.77 6.74 17.17
N ALA A 26 -13.38 7.58 18.00
CA ALA A 26 -14.19 8.69 17.52
C ALA A 26 -13.33 9.64 16.65
N TYR A 27 -12.14 10.02 17.11
CA TYR A 27 -11.21 10.87 16.36
C TYR A 27 -10.79 10.23 15.03
N MET A 28 -10.50 8.92 15.04
CA MET A 28 -10.06 8.19 13.85
C MET A 28 -11.18 8.03 12.82
N PHE A 29 -12.42 7.73 13.26
CA PHE A 29 -13.52 7.49 12.35
C PHE A 29 -14.32 8.74 11.98
N LEU A 30 -14.23 9.83 12.74
CA LEU A 30 -14.97 11.06 12.50
C LEU A 30 -14.77 11.60 11.07
N PRO A 31 -13.54 11.74 10.52
CA PRO A 31 -13.36 12.20 9.15
C PRO A 31 -14.05 11.31 8.11
N LEU A 32 -14.04 10.00 8.32
CA LEU A 32 -14.71 9.04 7.42
C LEU A 32 -16.24 9.20 7.49
N ILE A 33 -16.78 9.37 8.70
CA ILE A 33 -18.22 9.60 8.90
C ILE A 33 -18.63 10.91 8.23
N LEU A 34 -17.83 11.98 8.38
CA LEU A 34 -18.11 13.28 7.77
C LEU A 34 -18.04 13.19 6.24
N MET A 35 -17.06 12.46 5.68
CA MET A 35 -16.96 12.19 4.24
C MET A 35 -18.20 11.46 3.73
N VAL A 36 -18.63 10.42 4.44
CA VAL A 36 -19.85 9.67 4.09
C VAL A 36 -21.08 10.59 4.14
N ALA A 37 -21.25 11.35 5.21
CA ALA A 37 -22.36 12.29 5.32
C ALA A 37 -22.38 13.32 4.18
N ALA A 38 -21.22 13.90 3.84
CA ALA A 38 -21.11 14.85 2.74
C ALA A 38 -21.43 14.23 1.37
N GLY A 39 -21.16 12.94 1.17
CA GLY A 39 -21.51 12.23 -0.07
C GLY A 39 -23.01 11.98 -0.26
N PHE A 40 -23.80 12.02 0.82
CA PHE A 40 -25.26 11.89 0.79
C PHE A 40 -25.98 13.23 0.93
N ASN A 41 -25.27 14.34 1.09
CA ASN A 41 -25.88 15.65 1.23
C ASN A 41 -26.23 16.26 -0.13
N ASP A 42 -27.45 16.78 -0.28
CA ASP A 42 -27.92 17.47 -1.50
C ASP A 42 -27.42 18.93 -1.54
N PHE A 43 -26.12 19.11 -1.46
CA PHE A 43 -25.47 20.40 -1.56
C PHE A 43 -24.35 20.35 -2.60
N SER A 44 -24.21 21.40 -3.41
CA SER A 44 -23.30 21.41 -4.58
C SER A 44 -21.82 21.32 -4.22
N THR A 45 -21.46 21.76 -3.02
CA THR A 45 -20.09 21.64 -2.47
C THR A 45 -20.07 20.66 -1.29
N PRO A 46 -19.00 19.86 -1.12
CA PRO A 46 -18.92 18.98 0.02
C PRO A 46 -19.02 19.76 1.33
N SER A 47 -20.08 19.56 2.09
CA SER A 47 -20.30 20.20 3.38
C SER A 47 -21.06 19.27 4.30
N VAL A 48 -20.75 19.34 5.59
CA VAL A 48 -21.49 18.69 6.66
C VAL A 48 -22.15 19.69 7.59
N THR A 49 -21.72 20.95 7.51
CA THR A 49 -22.28 22.05 8.32
C THR A 49 -23.58 22.60 7.71
N VAL A 50 -23.71 22.49 6.39
CA VAL A 50 -24.93 22.89 5.67
C VAL A 50 -25.58 21.63 5.11
N TRP A 51 -26.59 21.12 5.82
CA TRP A 51 -27.36 19.95 5.37
C TRP A 51 -28.62 20.40 4.62
N ARG A 52 -28.74 19.99 3.35
CA ARG A 52 -29.90 20.34 2.49
C ARG A 52 -30.85 19.18 2.20
N GLY A 53 -30.50 18.00 2.68
CA GLY A 53 -31.31 16.80 2.48
C GLY A 53 -30.50 15.60 2.02
N PHE A 54 -31.10 14.43 2.08
CA PHE A 54 -30.50 13.17 1.62
C PHE A 54 -30.66 13.04 0.10
N THR A 55 -29.57 12.67 -0.59
CA THR A 55 -29.61 12.42 -2.03
C THR A 55 -28.67 11.29 -2.43
N LEU A 56 -29.00 10.60 -3.52
CA LEU A 56 -28.16 9.63 -4.20
C LEU A 56 -27.63 10.14 -5.55
N LYS A 57 -27.93 11.39 -5.92
CA LYS A 57 -27.56 11.95 -7.22
C LYS A 57 -26.07 11.91 -7.51
N TRP A 58 -25.22 12.02 -6.47
CA TRP A 58 -23.79 12.04 -6.62
C TRP A 58 -23.20 10.68 -7.05
N PHE A 59 -23.93 9.60 -6.78
CA PHE A 59 -23.57 8.26 -7.30
C PHE A 59 -23.81 8.19 -8.81
N ALA A 60 -24.91 8.76 -9.31
CA ALA A 60 -25.16 8.86 -10.75
C ALA A 60 -24.12 9.77 -11.43
N VAL A 61 -23.83 10.94 -10.85
CA VAL A 61 -22.79 11.86 -11.35
C VAL A 61 -21.43 11.18 -11.43
N LEU A 62 -21.05 10.37 -10.42
CA LEU A 62 -19.80 9.62 -10.47
C LEU A 62 -19.83 8.52 -11.52
N ALA A 63 -20.95 7.82 -11.69
CA ALA A 63 -21.09 6.75 -12.67
C ALA A 63 -20.86 7.25 -14.11
N GLU A 64 -21.25 8.48 -14.40
CA GLU A 64 -21.07 9.14 -15.71
C GLU A 64 -19.72 9.85 -15.87
N ASP A 65 -18.90 9.92 -14.80
CA ASP A 65 -17.64 10.64 -14.78
C ASP A 65 -16.50 9.85 -15.42
N SER A 66 -16.38 9.93 -16.73
CA SER A 66 -15.37 9.21 -17.51
C SER A 66 -13.92 9.51 -17.08
N ARG A 67 -13.64 10.74 -16.59
CA ARG A 67 -12.29 11.09 -16.10
C ARG A 67 -11.93 10.36 -14.82
N MET A 68 -12.88 10.23 -13.89
CA MET A 68 -12.65 9.48 -12.64
C MET A 68 -12.41 8.00 -12.94
N TRP A 69 -13.19 7.40 -13.83
CA TRP A 69 -13.02 5.99 -14.20
C TRP A 69 -11.73 5.74 -14.97
N SER A 70 -11.38 6.60 -15.93
CA SER A 70 -10.08 6.50 -16.62
C SER A 70 -8.91 6.70 -15.65
N GLY A 71 -9.03 7.61 -14.69
CA GLY A 71 -8.05 7.79 -13.62
C GLY A 71 -7.89 6.55 -12.75
N LEU A 72 -9.00 5.88 -12.40
CA LEU A 72 -8.97 4.60 -11.67
C LEU A 72 -8.23 3.50 -12.46
N VAL A 73 -8.55 3.35 -13.75
CA VAL A 73 -7.89 2.37 -14.62
C VAL A 73 -6.40 2.66 -14.73
N ASN A 74 -6.01 3.92 -14.94
CA ASN A 74 -4.62 4.33 -14.99
C ASN A 74 -3.89 4.04 -13.66
N SER A 75 -4.53 4.29 -12.50
CA SER A 75 -3.98 3.93 -11.19
C SER A 75 -3.71 2.44 -11.07
N LEU A 76 -4.63 1.59 -11.53
CA LEU A 76 -4.47 0.13 -11.51
C LEU A 76 -3.35 -0.32 -12.44
N ILE A 77 -3.25 0.24 -13.65
CA ILE A 77 -2.18 -0.08 -14.61
C ILE A 77 -0.81 0.27 -14.00
N ILE A 78 -0.67 1.48 -13.44
CA ILE A 78 0.57 1.91 -12.79
C ILE A 78 0.89 1.01 -11.61
N ALA A 79 -0.07 0.69 -10.74
CA ALA A 79 0.15 -0.15 -9.57
C ALA A 79 0.65 -1.56 -9.96
N VAL A 80 0.05 -2.18 -10.99
CA VAL A 80 0.51 -3.49 -11.51
C VAL A 80 1.91 -3.39 -12.09
N ALA A 81 2.20 -2.36 -12.89
CA ALA A 81 3.53 -2.13 -13.45
C ALA A 81 4.59 -1.92 -12.36
N VAL A 82 4.26 -1.12 -11.35
CA VAL A 82 5.13 -0.87 -10.19
C VAL A 82 5.41 -2.15 -9.42
N ILE A 83 4.41 -2.97 -9.12
CA ILE A 83 4.58 -4.27 -8.47
C ILE A 83 5.52 -5.16 -9.29
N ALA A 84 5.26 -5.27 -10.60
CA ALA A 84 6.02 -6.13 -11.51
C ALA A 84 7.51 -5.74 -11.59
N VAL A 85 7.83 -4.46 -11.41
CA VAL A 85 9.21 -3.94 -11.44
C VAL A 85 9.83 -3.91 -10.05
N SER A 86 9.11 -3.38 -9.05
CA SER A 86 9.68 -3.12 -7.72
C SER A 86 9.98 -4.38 -6.93
N LEU A 87 9.15 -5.43 -7.04
CA LEU A 87 9.40 -6.66 -6.29
C LEU A 87 10.65 -7.40 -6.77
N PRO A 88 10.84 -7.65 -8.07
CA PRO A 88 12.08 -8.27 -8.54
C PRO A 88 13.32 -7.43 -8.24
N LEU A 89 13.26 -6.10 -8.44
CA LEU A 89 14.38 -5.21 -8.12
C LEU A 89 14.68 -5.19 -6.62
N GLY A 90 13.65 -5.10 -5.79
CA GLY A 90 13.80 -5.15 -4.33
C GLY A 90 14.37 -6.49 -3.87
N LEU A 91 13.91 -7.60 -4.45
CA LEU A 91 14.42 -8.93 -4.14
C LEU A 91 15.90 -9.07 -4.56
N ALA A 92 16.25 -8.64 -5.76
CA ALA A 92 17.64 -8.64 -6.23
C ALA A 92 18.55 -7.79 -5.34
N GLY A 93 18.09 -6.59 -4.95
CA GLY A 93 18.80 -5.73 -4.00
C GLY A 93 18.97 -6.36 -2.63
N ALA A 94 17.92 -7.03 -2.11
CA ALA A 94 17.98 -7.73 -0.84
C ALA A 94 19.01 -8.87 -0.87
N PHE A 95 19.01 -9.69 -1.93
CA PHE A 95 20.03 -10.73 -2.11
C PHE A 95 21.42 -10.15 -2.19
N LEU A 96 21.61 -9.10 -3.00
CA LEU A 96 22.91 -8.46 -3.13
C LEU A 96 23.44 -8.01 -1.75
N ILE A 97 22.62 -7.31 -0.98
CA ILE A 97 23.05 -6.79 0.33
C ILE A 97 23.21 -7.91 1.37
N THR A 98 22.34 -8.90 1.41
CA THR A 98 22.43 -9.97 2.44
C THR A 98 23.60 -10.92 2.20
N ARG A 99 23.96 -11.17 0.93
CA ARG A 99 25.00 -12.15 0.54
C ARG A 99 26.36 -11.49 0.24
N LEU A 100 26.41 -10.16 0.13
CA LEU A 100 27.65 -9.46 -0.17
C LEU A 100 28.55 -9.37 1.05
N GLU A 101 29.73 -9.97 0.97
CA GLU A 101 30.84 -9.81 1.90
C GLU A 101 31.86 -8.81 1.33
N SER A 102 31.58 -7.52 1.49
CA SER A 102 32.43 -6.45 0.96
C SER A 102 32.45 -5.24 1.89
N ARG A 103 33.61 -4.57 1.95
CA ARG A 103 33.74 -3.28 2.64
C ARG A 103 32.80 -2.18 2.10
N TYR A 104 32.31 -2.35 0.89
CA TYR A 104 31.40 -1.40 0.24
C TYR A 104 29.91 -1.70 0.51
N LYS A 105 29.59 -2.75 1.27
CA LYS A 105 28.21 -3.15 1.60
C LYS A 105 27.38 -1.99 2.17
N GLY A 106 27.95 -1.25 3.12
CA GLY A 106 27.26 -0.08 3.73
C GLY A 106 26.99 1.05 2.74
N LEU A 107 27.92 1.32 1.83
CA LEU A 107 27.74 2.33 0.78
C LEU A 107 26.64 1.90 -0.19
N LEU A 108 26.66 0.66 -0.67
CA LEU A 108 25.63 0.12 -1.57
C LEU A 108 24.24 0.15 -0.91
N TYR A 109 24.16 -0.28 0.35
CA TYR A 109 22.93 -0.17 1.12
C TYR A 109 22.41 1.26 1.19
N GLY A 110 23.27 2.23 1.54
CA GLY A 110 22.92 3.65 1.60
C GLY A 110 22.39 4.19 0.27
N VAL A 111 23.05 3.84 -0.86
CA VAL A 111 22.60 4.23 -2.20
C VAL A 111 21.25 3.61 -2.54
N MET A 112 21.04 2.31 -2.24
CA MET A 112 19.78 1.62 -2.54
C MET A 112 18.61 2.07 -1.66
N VAL A 113 18.88 2.58 -0.47
CA VAL A 113 17.86 3.12 0.44
C VAL A 113 17.59 4.61 0.19
N SER A 114 18.54 5.34 -0.42
CA SER A 114 18.43 6.80 -0.62
C SER A 114 17.13 7.26 -1.31
N PRO A 115 16.49 6.51 -2.24
CA PRO A 115 15.21 6.93 -2.80
C PRO A 115 14.09 7.05 -1.77
N LEU A 116 14.13 6.27 -0.69
CA LEU A 116 13.14 6.37 0.41
C LEU A 116 13.26 7.67 1.19
N LEU A 117 14.46 8.23 1.27
CA LEU A 117 14.74 9.47 1.97
C LEU A 117 14.53 10.70 1.07
N THR A 118 14.36 10.47 -0.22
CA THR A 118 14.18 11.54 -1.20
C THR A 118 12.69 11.92 -1.28
N PRO A 119 12.36 13.21 -1.15
CA PRO A 119 10.97 13.65 -1.32
C PRO A 119 10.37 13.20 -2.66
N GLY A 120 9.15 12.64 -2.66
CA GLY A 120 8.51 12.10 -3.85
C GLY A 120 8.39 13.09 -5.01
N ILE A 121 8.21 14.37 -4.71
CA ILE A 121 8.18 15.46 -5.70
C ILE A 121 9.50 15.51 -6.48
N ILE A 122 10.64 15.43 -5.78
CA ILE A 122 11.97 15.46 -6.41
C ILE A 122 12.17 14.23 -7.29
N LEU A 123 11.76 13.05 -6.82
CA LEU A 123 11.81 11.82 -7.62
C LEU A 123 10.96 11.94 -8.90
N GLY A 124 9.75 12.48 -8.78
CA GLY A 124 8.87 12.67 -9.94
C GLY A 124 9.46 13.62 -10.98
N ILE A 125 9.96 14.79 -10.55
CA ILE A 125 10.56 15.78 -11.44
C ILE A 125 11.86 15.25 -12.07
N SER A 126 12.74 14.65 -11.28
CA SER A 126 14.01 14.11 -11.78
C SER A 126 13.79 12.99 -12.81
N THR A 127 12.81 12.12 -12.55
CA THR A 127 12.44 11.06 -13.49
C THR A 127 11.89 11.65 -14.78
N LEU A 128 11.01 12.65 -14.71
CA LEU A 128 10.47 13.32 -15.89
C LEU A 128 11.58 13.98 -16.73
N ILE A 129 12.49 14.71 -16.10
CA ILE A 129 13.62 15.39 -16.78
C ILE A 129 14.48 14.33 -17.48
N PHE A 130 14.90 13.29 -16.76
CA PHE A 130 15.74 12.23 -17.32
C PHE A 130 15.14 11.60 -18.58
N TRP A 131 13.88 11.17 -18.50
CA TRP A 131 13.22 10.53 -19.63
C TRP A 131 12.93 11.48 -20.79
N ARG A 132 12.67 12.75 -20.49
CA ARG A 132 12.45 13.78 -21.51
C ARG A 132 13.72 14.01 -22.35
N GLU A 133 14.90 13.98 -21.76
CA GLU A 133 16.18 14.06 -22.48
C GLU A 133 16.38 12.88 -23.45
N THR A 134 15.75 11.73 -23.18
CA THR A 134 15.75 10.56 -24.08
C THR A 134 14.60 10.56 -25.08
N GLY A 135 13.81 11.63 -25.13
CA GLY A 135 12.66 11.77 -26.04
C GLY A 135 11.36 11.15 -25.52
N VAL A 136 11.31 10.66 -24.29
CA VAL A 136 10.11 10.10 -23.66
C VAL A 136 9.40 11.18 -22.85
N SER A 137 8.17 11.54 -23.27
CA SER A 137 7.34 12.50 -22.55
C SER A 137 6.70 11.88 -21.31
N GLY A 138 6.22 12.77 -20.39
CA GLY A 138 5.47 12.34 -19.21
C GLY A 138 4.24 11.50 -19.56
N GLY A 139 3.98 10.45 -18.77
CA GLY A 139 2.88 9.52 -18.98
C GLY A 139 2.86 8.40 -17.93
N LEU A 140 2.07 7.36 -18.20
CA LEU A 140 1.95 6.19 -17.32
C LEU A 140 3.30 5.48 -17.07
N PHE A 141 4.13 5.41 -18.13
CA PHE A 141 5.47 4.80 -18.03
C PHE A 141 6.38 5.58 -17.07
N THR A 142 6.53 6.89 -17.27
CA THR A 142 7.38 7.73 -16.42
C THR A 142 6.89 7.79 -14.99
N ALA A 143 5.56 7.80 -14.77
CA ALA A 143 4.97 7.69 -13.44
C ALA A 143 5.28 6.34 -12.79
N SER A 144 5.18 5.24 -13.55
CA SER A 144 5.51 3.89 -13.03
C SER A 144 6.98 3.78 -12.64
N VAL A 145 7.90 4.29 -13.45
CA VAL A 145 9.34 4.24 -13.15
C VAL A 145 9.67 5.11 -11.94
N ALA A 146 9.11 6.33 -11.86
CA ALA A 146 9.32 7.22 -10.73
C ALA A 146 8.88 6.59 -9.41
N GLN A 147 7.71 5.95 -9.40
CA GLN A 147 7.20 5.24 -8.22
C GLN A 147 8.02 3.98 -7.92
N ALA A 148 8.38 3.19 -8.94
CA ALA A 148 9.16 1.97 -8.76
C ALA A 148 10.51 2.25 -8.11
N THR A 149 11.11 3.41 -8.32
CA THR A 149 12.41 3.80 -7.77
C THR A 149 12.44 3.68 -6.24
N TYR A 150 11.47 4.26 -5.52
CA TYR A 150 11.45 4.19 -4.06
C TYR A 150 10.72 2.95 -3.53
N ILE A 151 9.70 2.45 -4.24
CA ILE A 151 8.97 1.23 -3.83
C ILE A 151 9.88 0.00 -3.91
N SER A 152 10.84 -0.04 -4.83
CA SER A 152 11.87 -1.09 -4.88
C SER A 152 12.74 -1.10 -3.61
N SER A 153 13.08 0.06 -3.10
CA SER A 153 13.83 0.18 -1.83
C SER A 153 13.01 -0.34 -0.65
N TYR A 154 11.70 -0.05 -0.63
CA TYR A 154 10.78 -0.61 0.37
C TYR A 154 10.72 -2.14 0.31
N ALA A 155 10.52 -2.68 -0.89
CA ALA A 155 10.50 -4.12 -1.12
C ALA A 155 11.82 -4.77 -0.71
N MET A 156 12.95 -4.13 -1.02
CA MET A 156 14.29 -4.58 -0.62
C MET A 156 14.40 -4.73 0.90
N LEU A 157 14.01 -3.72 1.67
CA LEU A 157 14.08 -3.79 3.13
C LEU A 157 13.21 -4.92 3.70
N MET A 158 12.02 -5.14 3.15
CA MET A 158 11.15 -6.23 3.57
C MET A 158 11.75 -7.60 3.28
N PHE A 159 12.34 -7.78 2.10
CA PHE A 159 13.01 -9.02 1.72
C PHE A 159 14.28 -9.25 2.52
N MET A 160 15.08 -8.21 2.79
CA MET A 160 16.25 -8.30 3.64
C MET A 160 15.90 -8.81 5.04
N ALA A 161 14.92 -8.18 5.70
CA ALA A 161 14.47 -8.59 7.03
C ALA A 161 13.95 -10.03 7.09
N ARG A 162 13.47 -10.55 5.96
CA ARG A 162 13.05 -11.95 5.86
C ARG A 162 14.21 -12.90 5.58
N LEU A 163 15.12 -12.52 4.65
CA LEU A 163 16.29 -13.32 4.30
C LEU A 163 17.26 -13.48 5.48
N GLU A 164 17.42 -12.47 6.33
CA GLU A 164 18.23 -12.55 7.54
C GLU A 164 17.74 -13.59 8.56
N ARG A 165 16.48 -14.02 8.45
CA ARG A 165 15.90 -15.10 9.29
C ARG A 165 15.96 -16.47 8.63
N GLN A 166 16.47 -16.55 7.40
CA GLN A 166 16.62 -17.82 6.70
C GLN A 166 17.87 -18.51 7.17
N ASP A 167 17.73 -19.78 7.54
CA ASP A 167 18.88 -20.61 7.86
C ASP A 167 19.63 -20.96 6.56
N ILE A 168 20.83 -20.43 6.42
CA ILE A 168 21.69 -20.63 5.26
C ILE A 168 22.14 -22.09 5.11
N THR A 169 22.20 -22.85 6.22
CA THR A 169 22.62 -24.25 6.21
C THR A 169 21.67 -25.13 5.39
N LEU A 170 20.38 -24.74 5.25
CA LEU A 170 19.43 -25.45 4.40
C LEU A 170 19.78 -25.31 2.91
N GLU A 171 20.28 -24.14 2.50
CA GLU A 171 20.72 -23.92 1.12
C GLU A 171 22.00 -24.68 0.83
N GLU A 172 22.98 -24.65 1.76
CA GLU A 172 24.26 -25.35 1.67
C GLU A 172 24.04 -26.87 1.62
N ALA A 173 23.24 -27.41 2.51
CA ALA A 173 22.91 -28.84 2.53
C ALA A 173 22.22 -29.30 1.23
N ALA A 174 21.37 -28.49 0.65
CA ALA A 174 20.75 -28.81 -0.64
C ALA A 174 21.77 -28.81 -1.79
N MET A 175 22.73 -27.87 -1.78
CA MET A 175 23.82 -27.86 -2.76
C MET A 175 24.76 -29.03 -2.60
N ASP A 176 25.09 -29.46 -1.38
CA ASP A 176 25.88 -30.65 -1.08
C ASP A 176 25.21 -31.95 -1.59
N LEU A 177 23.88 -31.98 -1.60
CA LEU A 177 23.07 -33.05 -2.20
C LEU A 177 22.95 -32.93 -3.74
N GLY A 178 23.68 -32.02 -4.38
CA GLY A 178 23.72 -31.84 -5.83
C GLY A 178 22.64 -30.93 -6.42
N ALA A 179 21.90 -30.15 -5.61
CA ALA A 179 20.95 -29.18 -6.13
C ALA A 179 21.68 -27.98 -6.75
N SER A 180 21.25 -27.55 -7.92
CA SER A 180 21.75 -26.31 -8.51
C SER A 180 21.23 -25.07 -7.77
N GLN A 181 21.94 -23.93 -7.86
CA GLN A 181 21.52 -22.66 -7.25
C GLN A 181 20.09 -22.26 -7.65
N ILE A 182 19.69 -22.49 -8.90
CA ILE A 182 18.33 -22.22 -9.37
C ILE A 182 17.31 -23.14 -8.69
N GLN A 183 17.66 -24.41 -8.43
CA GLN A 183 16.80 -25.34 -7.71
C GLN A 183 16.64 -24.92 -6.25
N VAL A 184 17.73 -24.53 -5.58
CA VAL A 184 17.72 -23.99 -4.21
C VAL A 184 16.83 -22.75 -4.16
N PHE A 185 17.06 -21.79 -5.04
CA PHE A 185 16.25 -20.56 -5.12
C PHE A 185 14.75 -20.87 -5.26
N ARG A 186 14.38 -21.71 -6.24
CA ARG A 186 12.98 -22.00 -6.54
C ARG A 186 12.29 -22.88 -5.50
N ARG A 187 13.01 -23.83 -4.88
CA ARG A 187 12.42 -24.86 -3.99
C ARG A 187 12.57 -24.56 -2.51
N ILE A 188 13.53 -23.72 -2.12
CA ILE A 188 13.79 -23.36 -0.72
C ILE A 188 13.51 -21.88 -0.49
N THR A 189 14.22 -21.00 -1.21
CA THR A 189 14.21 -19.57 -0.92
C THR A 189 12.90 -18.89 -1.33
N VAL A 190 12.38 -19.13 -2.54
CA VAL A 190 11.10 -18.53 -2.98
C VAL A 190 9.91 -19.00 -2.12
N PRO A 191 9.72 -20.28 -1.79
CA PRO A 191 8.68 -20.73 -0.87
C PRO A 191 8.79 -20.08 0.52
N PHE A 192 10.00 -19.94 1.05
CA PHE A 192 10.26 -19.25 2.31
C PHE A 192 9.88 -17.77 2.25
N LEU A 193 10.13 -17.10 1.12
CA LEU A 193 9.80 -15.69 0.87
C LEU A 193 8.33 -15.45 0.48
N LYS A 194 7.59 -16.48 0.09
CA LYS A 194 6.20 -16.33 -0.44
C LYS A 194 5.29 -15.46 0.42
N PRO A 195 5.24 -15.58 1.77
CA PRO A 195 4.43 -14.69 2.60
C PRO A 195 4.89 -13.22 2.49
N THR A 196 6.20 -13.00 2.45
CA THR A 196 6.77 -11.64 2.32
C THR A 196 6.55 -11.05 0.94
N ILE A 197 6.64 -11.86 -0.13
CA ILE A 197 6.31 -11.43 -1.49
C ILE A 197 4.86 -10.94 -1.56
N LEU A 198 3.92 -11.68 -0.98
CA LEU A 198 2.52 -11.28 -0.95
C LEU A 198 2.31 -9.97 -0.17
N THR A 199 2.93 -9.86 1.02
CA THR A 199 2.84 -8.64 1.84
C THR A 199 3.48 -7.45 1.12
N ALA A 200 4.65 -7.63 0.50
CA ALA A 200 5.33 -6.60 -0.27
C ALA A 200 4.50 -6.16 -1.49
N ALA A 201 3.83 -7.10 -2.17
CA ALA A 201 2.94 -6.78 -3.28
C ALA A 201 1.73 -5.94 -2.85
N VAL A 202 1.11 -6.28 -1.71
CA VAL A 202 0.01 -5.48 -1.15
C VAL A 202 0.47 -4.09 -0.76
N ILE A 203 1.61 -3.97 -0.09
CA ILE A 203 2.16 -2.65 0.30
C ILE A 203 2.55 -1.84 -0.94
N ALA A 204 3.21 -2.45 -1.93
CA ALA A 204 3.55 -1.79 -3.19
C ALA A 204 2.31 -1.31 -3.94
N PHE A 205 1.23 -2.10 -3.96
CA PHE A 205 -0.06 -1.71 -4.51
C PHE A 205 -0.61 -0.47 -3.81
N LEU A 206 -0.71 -0.49 -2.48
CA LEU A 206 -1.26 0.62 -1.70
C LEU A 206 -0.42 1.89 -1.88
N GLN A 207 0.90 1.77 -1.77
CA GLN A 207 1.84 2.89 -1.97
C GLN A 207 1.77 3.50 -3.37
N SER A 208 1.58 2.67 -4.39
CA SER A 208 1.42 3.12 -5.77
C SER A 208 0.06 3.76 -6.02
N PHE A 209 -1.00 3.14 -5.51
CA PHE A 209 -2.38 3.57 -5.75
C PHE A 209 -2.69 4.94 -5.14
N GLU A 210 -2.18 5.23 -3.94
CA GLU A 210 -2.35 6.51 -3.26
C GLU A 210 -1.30 7.58 -3.62
N ASN A 211 -0.36 7.26 -4.52
CA ASN A 211 0.76 8.13 -4.82
C ASN A 211 0.36 9.38 -5.60
N TYR A 212 0.27 10.49 -4.90
CA TYR A 212 0.05 11.81 -5.49
C TYR A 212 1.35 12.52 -5.82
N ASN A 213 2.26 12.62 -4.84
CA ASN A 213 3.41 13.53 -4.89
C ASN A 213 4.42 13.21 -6.00
N THR A 214 4.72 11.93 -6.22
CA THR A 214 5.63 11.53 -7.31
C THR A 214 4.91 11.56 -8.64
N THR A 215 3.66 11.11 -8.66
CA THR A 215 2.87 10.93 -9.86
C THR A 215 2.53 12.25 -10.56
N ILE A 216 2.07 13.26 -9.81
CA ILE A 216 1.62 14.53 -10.39
C ILE A 216 2.71 15.22 -11.24
N PHE A 217 3.98 15.02 -10.90
CA PHE A 217 5.12 15.63 -11.60
C PHE A 217 5.70 14.74 -12.70
N SER A 218 5.36 13.45 -12.76
CA SER A 218 5.89 12.51 -13.74
C SER A 218 4.88 12.06 -14.79
N ILE A 219 3.57 12.22 -14.53
CA ILE A 219 2.51 11.66 -15.37
C ILE A 219 2.19 12.47 -16.63
N GLY A 220 2.67 13.71 -16.73
CA GLY A 220 2.45 14.55 -17.92
C GLY A 220 0.98 14.92 -18.12
N ALA A 221 0.47 14.70 -19.34
CA ALA A 221 -0.93 14.99 -19.71
C ALA A 221 -1.92 13.91 -19.26
N SER A 222 -1.45 12.74 -18.83
CA SER A 222 -2.28 11.68 -18.27
C SER A 222 -2.64 11.99 -16.80
N HIS A 223 -3.51 11.19 -16.22
CA HIS A 223 -3.92 11.34 -14.83
C HIS A 223 -4.20 9.98 -14.19
N THR A 224 -4.07 9.93 -12.87
CA THR A 224 -4.53 8.83 -12.01
C THR A 224 -5.76 9.28 -11.22
N LEU A 225 -6.40 8.35 -10.53
CA LEU A 225 -7.51 8.69 -9.65
C LEU A 225 -7.13 9.78 -8.63
N VAL A 226 -5.98 9.61 -7.96
CA VAL A 226 -5.53 10.52 -6.91
C VAL A 226 -5.12 11.89 -7.47
N THR A 227 -4.48 11.93 -8.66
CA THR A 227 -4.12 13.21 -9.29
C THR A 227 -5.36 13.94 -9.83
N GLU A 228 -6.39 13.23 -10.29
CA GLU A 228 -7.66 13.83 -10.69
C GLU A 228 -8.41 14.40 -9.47
N ILE A 229 -8.47 13.66 -8.36
CA ILE A 229 -9.02 14.16 -7.10
C ILE A 229 -8.27 15.42 -6.65
N GLY A 230 -6.94 15.41 -6.66
CA GLY A 230 -6.10 16.54 -6.31
C GLY A 230 -6.31 17.76 -7.22
N SER A 231 -6.57 17.55 -8.51
CA SER A 231 -6.93 18.60 -9.45
C SER A 231 -8.28 19.23 -9.07
N ARG A 232 -9.29 18.43 -8.80
CA ARG A 232 -10.62 18.92 -8.39
C ARG A 232 -10.59 19.67 -7.06
N MET A 233 -9.70 19.30 -6.15
CA MET A 233 -9.51 20.07 -4.90
C MET A 233 -9.08 21.52 -5.15
N ARG A 234 -8.36 21.78 -6.23
CA ARG A 234 -7.88 23.13 -6.59
C ARG A 234 -8.91 23.96 -7.38
N PHE A 235 -9.73 23.30 -8.19
CA PHE A 235 -10.62 23.96 -9.14
C PHE A 235 -12.11 23.86 -8.79
N GLY A 236 -12.46 23.18 -7.73
CA GLY A 236 -13.82 23.00 -7.25
C GLY A 236 -14.17 21.54 -6.98
N LEU A 237 -14.48 21.25 -5.72
CA LEU A 237 -14.92 19.93 -5.29
C LEU A 237 -16.42 19.80 -5.51
N THR A 238 -16.82 18.64 -6.05
CA THR A 238 -18.21 18.17 -5.99
C THR A 238 -18.31 17.00 -4.99
N PRO A 239 -19.46 16.78 -4.34
CA PRO A 239 -19.65 15.66 -3.43
C PRO A 239 -19.47 14.27 -4.10
N ALA A 240 -19.47 14.19 -5.43
CA ALA A 240 -19.12 12.97 -6.17
C ALA A 240 -17.73 12.42 -5.82
N VAL A 241 -16.79 13.28 -5.42
CA VAL A 241 -15.47 12.83 -4.93
C VAL A 241 -15.60 12.05 -3.62
N ASN A 242 -16.51 12.45 -2.72
CA ASN A 242 -16.76 11.73 -1.48
C ASN A 242 -17.40 10.36 -1.72
N VAL A 243 -18.18 10.21 -2.79
CA VAL A 243 -18.77 8.91 -3.18
C VAL A 243 -17.70 7.87 -3.50
N ILE A 244 -16.58 8.28 -4.12
CA ILE A 244 -15.44 7.37 -4.32
C ILE A 244 -14.93 6.85 -2.98
N GLY A 245 -14.74 7.73 -2.01
CA GLY A 245 -14.34 7.33 -0.66
C GLY A 245 -15.35 6.38 -0.02
N ILE A 246 -16.66 6.63 -0.19
CA ILE A 246 -17.72 5.73 0.29
C ILE A 246 -17.59 4.34 -0.35
N ILE A 247 -17.35 4.28 -1.66
CA ILE A 247 -17.18 3.01 -2.37
C ILE A 247 -15.94 2.25 -1.83
N PHE A 248 -14.80 2.93 -1.64
CA PHE A 248 -13.61 2.30 -1.08
C PHE A 248 -13.83 1.78 0.34
N VAL A 249 -14.48 2.56 1.19
CA VAL A 249 -14.83 2.13 2.56
C VAL A 249 -15.75 0.92 2.52
N ALA A 250 -16.80 0.95 1.68
CA ALA A 250 -17.73 -0.16 1.53
C ALA A 250 -17.04 -1.44 1.02
N VAL A 251 -16.18 -1.33 0.00
CA VAL A 251 -15.39 -2.45 -0.52
C VAL A 251 -14.45 -3.01 0.55
N THR A 252 -13.77 -2.14 1.29
CA THR A 252 -12.86 -2.55 2.37
C THR A 252 -13.61 -3.31 3.47
N ILE A 253 -14.76 -2.81 3.92
CA ILE A 253 -15.61 -3.46 4.92
C ILE A 253 -16.10 -4.82 4.39
N LEU A 254 -16.55 -4.87 3.15
CA LEU A 254 -17.01 -6.10 2.52
C LEU A 254 -15.90 -7.17 2.45
N CYS A 255 -14.71 -6.77 2.00
CA CYS A 255 -13.54 -7.65 1.93
C CYS A 255 -13.13 -8.16 3.33
N ALA A 256 -13.07 -7.26 4.32
CA ALA A 256 -12.71 -7.60 5.70
C ALA A 256 -13.74 -8.57 6.31
N THR A 257 -15.03 -8.29 6.16
CA THR A 257 -16.12 -9.14 6.66
C THR A 257 -16.07 -10.52 6.00
N THR A 258 -15.91 -10.56 4.68
CA THR A 258 -15.80 -11.80 3.92
C THR A 258 -14.60 -12.63 4.40
N TYR A 259 -13.44 -12.00 4.58
CA TYR A 259 -12.23 -12.66 5.11
C TYR A 259 -12.46 -13.27 6.50
N VAL A 260 -13.08 -12.52 7.42
CA VAL A 260 -13.39 -13.00 8.78
C VAL A 260 -14.31 -14.21 8.72
N ILE A 261 -15.38 -14.13 7.92
CA ILE A 261 -16.35 -15.24 7.76
C ILE A 261 -15.64 -16.50 7.21
N PHE A 262 -14.79 -16.36 6.19
CA PHE A 262 -14.05 -17.51 5.64
C PHE A 262 -13.11 -18.11 6.67
N ARG A 263 -12.36 -17.30 7.38
CA ARG A 263 -11.43 -17.75 8.41
C ARG A 263 -12.13 -18.47 9.57
N GLU A 264 -13.30 -18.00 9.98
CA GLU A 264 -14.09 -18.66 11.02
C GLU A 264 -14.66 -20.01 10.55
N ARG A 265 -15.10 -20.08 9.29
CA ARG A 265 -15.53 -21.34 8.70
C ARG A 265 -14.42 -22.36 8.57
N GLU A 266 -13.19 -21.95 8.23
CA GLU A 266 -12.02 -22.83 8.20
C GLU A 266 -11.67 -23.36 9.60
N LYS A 267 -11.69 -22.51 10.62
CA LYS A 267 -11.46 -22.93 12.01
C LYS A 267 -12.52 -23.93 12.49
N ALA A 268 -13.79 -23.66 12.18
CA ALA A 268 -14.89 -24.55 12.55
C ALA A 268 -14.75 -25.93 11.86
N ARG A 269 -14.38 -25.95 10.56
CA ARG A 269 -14.13 -27.21 9.83
C ARG A 269 -12.92 -27.97 10.42
N ALA A 270 -11.84 -27.28 10.75
CA ALA A 270 -10.66 -27.90 11.36
C ALA A 270 -10.96 -28.45 12.77
N ALA A 271 -11.84 -27.84 13.55
CA ALA A 271 -12.29 -28.34 14.84
C ALA A 271 -13.18 -29.59 14.69
N ALA A 272 -14.08 -29.62 13.70
CA ALA A 272 -14.97 -30.76 13.43
C ALA A 272 -14.23 -32.02 12.93
N VAL A 273 -13.03 -31.87 12.36
CA VAL A 273 -12.18 -33.02 11.91
C VAL A 273 -11.32 -33.59 13.05
N ARG A 274 -11.16 -32.83 14.15
CA ARG A 274 -10.35 -33.23 15.32
C ARG A 274 -11.15 -33.83 16.48
N GLY A 275 -12.47 -33.72 16.46
CA GLY A 275 -13.40 -34.35 17.40
C GLY A 275 -14.06 -35.57 16.81
#